data_7cc3e32dbac6b6b4bc769dd4a8f4d4b2
#
_entry.id   7cc3e32dbac6b6b4bc769dd4a8f4d4b2
#
_cell.length_a   1.000
_cell.length_b   1.000
_cell.length_c   1.000
_cell.angle_alpha   90.00
_cell.angle_beta   90.00
_cell.angle_gamma   90.00
#
_symmetry.space_group_name_H-M   'P 1'
#
loop_
_entity.id
_entity.type
_entity.pdbx_description
1 polymer ?
#
loop_
_entity_poly.entity_id
_entity_poly.type
_entity_poly.pdbx_seq_one_letter_code
_entity_poly.pdbx_strand_id
1 'polypeptide(L)'
;MNVESLTTQIDDAFFLIGGAILLIEIAELLFKREFKAKTFGEMLASASTQIPYLLVETFILTGAYGIYWIIAQGLPWAIPMTWWSLVLVVLLADVTYYWEHRIAHEVRLLWTQHAVHHSSRDMNIITGIRFGPFEGVWSLIAHIPLALMGFAPETIILGVIAVLAYQTWLHTELIGKLGPLERVLNTPSHHRVHHGCDDKYLDKNYGGIFIIWDRIWGTFQVEEETPHYGLKRDFNSQNPIKVWFSEWPGLVIDLSHSKSIREALAILSRPPGWDPKK
;
A
#
# COMPACT_ATOMS: atom_id res chain seq x y z
N MET A 1 21.84 13.91 -14.29
CA MET A 1 21.36 12.54 -14.02
C MET A 1 19.98 12.42 -14.64
N ASN A 2 19.72 11.37 -15.42
CA ASN A 2 18.41 11.19 -16.06
C ASN A 2 17.49 10.43 -15.10
N VAL A 3 16.50 11.11 -14.51
CA VAL A 3 15.54 10.54 -13.54
C VAL A 3 14.67 9.50 -14.22
N GLU A 4 14.20 9.77 -15.45
CA GLU A 4 13.38 8.81 -16.19
C GLU A 4 14.10 7.47 -16.40
N SER A 5 15.37 7.51 -16.77
CA SER A 5 16.18 6.29 -16.89
C SER A 5 16.36 5.58 -15.55
N LEU A 6 16.53 6.32 -14.44
CA LEU A 6 16.68 5.74 -13.12
C LEU A 6 15.36 5.09 -12.64
N THR A 7 14.24 5.77 -12.86
CA THR A 7 12.91 5.23 -12.56
C THR A 7 12.66 3.92 -13.31
N THR A 8 12.91 3.90 -14.62
CA THR A 8 12.76 2.69 -15.45
C THR A 8 13.65 1.55 -14.94
N GLN A 9 14.90 1.82 -14.57
CA GLN A 9 15.80 0.79 -14.04
C GLN A 9 15.32 0.23 -12.70
N ILE A 10 14.75 1.06 -11.84
CA ILE A 10 14.17 0.62 -10.56
C ILE A 10 12.98 -0.29 -10.84
N ASP A 11 12.04 0.14 -11.68
CA ASP A 11 10.85 -0.64 -12.02
C ASP A 11 11.22 -1.98 -12.67
N ASP A 12 12.12 -1.99 -13.64
CA ASP A 12 12.59 -3.21 -14.32
C ASP A 12 13.23 -4.19 -13.33
N ALA A 13 14.07 -3.70 -12.43
CA ALA A 13 14.72 -4.54 -11.43
C ALA A 13 13.70 -5.20 -10.49
N PHE A 14 12.75 -4.43 -9.97
CA PHE A 14 11.72 -4.98 -9.08
C PHE A 14 10.69 -5.84 -9.82
N PHE A 15 10.38 -5.53 -11.08
CA PHE A 15 9.56 -6.40 -11.92
C PHE A 15 10.22 -7.79 -12.12
N LEU A 16 11.53 -7.81 -12.37
CA LEU A 16 12.28 -9.07 -12.50
C LEU A 16 12.35 -9.83 -11.19
N ILE A 17 12.56 -9.14 -10.06
CA ILE A 17 12.56 -9.76 -8.72
C ILE A 17 11.17 -10.34 -8.42
N GLY A 18 10.11 -9.57 -8.60
CA GLY A 18 8.73 -10.02 -8.39
C GLY A 18 8.36 -11.19 -9.28
N GLY A 19 8.73 -11.15 -10.56
CA GLY A 19 8.53 -12.24 -11.51
C GLY A 19 9.27 -13.51 -11.10
N ALA A 20 10.50 -13.40 -10.62
CA ALA A 20 11.27 -14.54 -10.13
C ALA A 20 10.63 -15.16 -8.89
N ILE A 21 10.21 -14.35 -7.91
CA ILE A 21 9.51 -14.83 -6.72
C ILE A 21 8.20 -15.53 -7.10
N LEU A 22 7.40 -14.93 -8.00
CA LEU A 22 6.15 -15.53 -8.49
C LEU A 22 6.38 -16.91 -9.11
N LEU A 23 7.42 -17.06 -9.95
CA LEU A 23 7.75 -18.35 -10.56
C LEU A 23 8.12 -19.39 -9.49
N ILE A 24 8.87 -18.99 -8.46
CA ILE A 24 9.22 -19.87 -7.34
C ILE A 24 7.98 -20.25 -6.53
N GLU A 25 7.08 -19.30 -6.23
CA GLU A 25 5.80 -19.57 -5.52
C GLU A 25 4.94 -20.56 -6.30
N ILE A 26 4.77 -20.35 -7.61
CA ILE A 26 4.00 -21.27 -8.47
C ILE A 26 4.66 -22.67 -8.48
N ALA A 27 5.99 -22.74 -8.64
CA ALA A 27 6.72 -23.99 -8.65
C ALA A 27 6.56 -24.76 -7.31
N GLU A 28 6.63 -24.02 -6.17
CA GLU A 28 6.42 -24.60 -4.84
C GLU A 28 5.01 -25.14 -4.66
N LEU A 29 3.99 -24.36 -5.05
CA LEU A 29 2.58 -24.78 -4.99
C LEU A 29 2.30 -26.02 -5.85
N LEU A 30 2.92 -26.09 -7.05
CA LEU A 30 2.82 -27.27 -7.93
C LEU A 30 3.52 -28.49 -7.31
N PHE A 31 4.72 -28.29 -6.76
CA PHE A 31 5.49 -29.37 -6.12
C PHE A 31 4.76 -29.94 -4.90
N LYS A 32 4.20 -29.08 -4.05
CA LYS A 32 3.39 -29.47 -2.88
C LYS A 32 1.99 -29.97 -3.25
N ARG A 33 1.59 -29.90 -4.51
CA ARG A 33 0.23 -30.19 -5.01
C ARG A 33 -0.86 -29.36 -4.34
N GLU A 34 -0.53 -28.13 -3.96
CA GLU A 34 -1.41 -27.14 -3.32
C GLU A 34 -1.96 -26.11 -4.30
N PHE A 35 -1.50 -26.12 -5.56
CA PHE A 35 -2.03 -25.24 -6.61
C PHE A 35 -3.45 -25.68 -6.98
N LYS A 36 -4.42 -25.10 -6.30
CA LYS A 36 -5.85 -25.39 -6.44
C LYS A 36 -6.55 -24.32 -7.27
N ALA A 37 -7.71 -24.66 -7.82
CA ALA A 37 -8.54 -23.68 -8.54
C ALA A 37 -8.88 -22.44 -7.70
N LYS A 38 -9.00 -22.59 -6.37
CA LYS A 38 -9.22 -21.48 -5.45
C LYS A 38 -8.02 -20.53 -5.41
N THR A 39 -6.80 -21.05 -5.27
CA THR A 39 -5.55 -20.26 -5.28
C THR A 39 -5.39 -19.50 -6.59
N PHE A 40 -5.59 -20.20 -7.72
CA PHE A 40 -5.58 -19.56 -9.03
C PHE A 40 -6.64 -18.46 -9.16
N GLY A 41 -7.86 -18.71 -8.66
CA GLY A 41 -8.93 -17.71 -8.63
C GLY A 41 -8.59 -16.47 -7.80
N GLU A 42 -7.92 -16.61 -6.65
CA GLU A 42 -7.44 -15.48 -5.85
C GLU A 42 -6.35 -14.68 -6.58
N MET A 43 -5.39 -15.37 -7.21
CA MET A 43 -4.36 -14.72 -8.02
C MET A 43 -4.98 -13.95 -9.20
N LEU A 44 -5.95 -14.55 -9.90
CA LEU A 44 -6.67 -13.90 -11.00
C LEU A 44 -7.50 -12.71 -10.52
N ALA A 45 -8.17 -12.82 -9.37
CA ALA A 45 -8.90 -11.71 -8.76
C ALA A 45 -7.96 -10.56 -8.42
N SER A 46 -6.79 -10.84 -7.84
CA SER A 46 -5.77 -9.82 -7.55
C SER A 46 -5.26 -9.15 -8.82
N ALA A 47 -4.86 -9.93 -9.83
CA ALA A 47 -4.38 -9.38 -11.10
C ALA A 47 -5.43 -8.55 -11.84
N SER A 48 -6.71 -8.94 -11.76
CA SER A 48 -7.80 -8.22 -12.43
C SER A 48 -8.09 -6.85 -11.82
N THR A 49 -7.71 -6.60 -10.56
CA THR A 49 -7.85 -5.28 -9.94
C THR A 49 -6.90 -4.26 -10.56
N GLN A 50 -5.84 -4.71 -11.23
CA GLN A 50 -4.88 -3.82 -11.89
C GLN A 50 -5.46 -3.07 -13.09
N ILE A 51 -6.39 -3.65 -13.83
CA ILE A 51 -6.90 -3.03 -15.07
C ILE A 51 -7.50 -1.65 -14.79
N PRO A 52 -8.51 -1.47 -13.92
CA PRO A 52 -9.06 -0.16 -13.64
C PRO A 52 -8.13 0.70 -12.77
N TYR A 53 -7.33 0.07 -11.89
CA TYR A 53 -6.30 0.79 -11.16
C TYR A 53 -5.36 1.53 -12.13
N LEU A 54 -4.76 0.85 -13.10
CA LEU A 54 -3.84 1.47 -14.07
C LEU A 54 -4.53 2.54 -14.94
N LEU A 55 -5.79 2.35 -15.31
CA LEU A 55 -6.54 3.36 -16.06
C LEU A 55 -6.74 4.65 -15.23
N VAL A 56 -7.12 4.52 -13.98
CA VAL A 56 -7.33 5.66 -13.06
C VAL A 56 -5.99 6.26 -12.64
N GLU A 57 -5.00 5.43 -12.34
CA GLU A 57 -3.67 5.84 -11.91
C GLU A 57 -2.95 6.73 -12.93
N THR A 58 -3.13 6.45 -14.23
CA THR A 58 -2.58 7.31 -15.28
C THR A 58 -3.09 8.75 -15.16
N PHE A 59 -4.37 8.95 -14.88
CA PHE A 59 -4.96 10.29 -14.66
C PHE A 59 -4.49 10.89 -13.34
N ILE A 60 -4.40 10.08 -12.27
CA ILE A 60 -3.93 10.53 -10.95
C ILE A 60 -2.48 10.99 -11.03
N LEU A 61 -1.58 10.22 -11.63
CA LEU A 61 -0.17 10.57 -11.78
C LEU A 61 0.03 11.83 -12.64
N THR A 62 -0.75 11.95 -13.74
CA THR A 62 -0.73 13.16 -14.56
C THR A 62 -1.18 14.38 -13.77
N GLY A 63 -2.27 14.23 -12.99
CA GLY A 63 -2.78 15.28 -12.10
C GLY A 63 -1.79 15.62 -10.98
N ALA A 64 -1.16 14.61 -10.37
CA ALA A 64 -0.14 14.78 -9.34
C ALA A 64 1.05 15.58 -9.87
N TYR A 65 1.58 15.16 -11.03
CA TYR A 65 2.66 15.89 -11.69
C TYR A 65 2.28 17.37 -11.90
N GLY A 66 1.08 17.62 -12.46
CA GLY A 66 0.59 18.98 -12.69
C GLY A 66 0.47 19.80 -11.41
N ILE A 67 -0.08 19.23 -10.33
CA ILE A 67 -0.21 19.90 -9.03
C ILE A 67 1.17 20.20 -8.44
N TYR A 68 2.09 19.24 -8.43
CA TYR A 68 3.44 19.42 -7.90
C TYR A 68 4.22 20.45 -8.74
N TRP A 69 4.02 20.46 -10.06
CA TRP A 69 4.62 21.45 -10.95
C TRP A 69 4.11 22.85 -10.66
N ILE A 70 2.80 23.05 -10.50
CA ILE A 70 2.21 24.37 -10.15
C ILE A 70 2.76 24.87 -8.82
N ILE A 71 2.85 23.99 -7.81
CA ILE A 71 3.42 24.33 -6.51
C ILE A 71 4.89 24.74 -6.68
N ALA A 72 5.69 23.95 -7.40
CA ALA A 72 7.11 24.24 -7.61
C ALA A 72 7.34 25.57 -8.32
N GLN A 73 6.50 25.94 -9.33
CA GLN A 73 6.57 27.22 -10.02
C GLN A 73 6.23 28.42 -9.10
N GLY A 74 5.41 28.21 -8.08
CA GLY A 74 5.02 29.25 -7.12
C GLY A 74 6.04 29.51 -6.00
N LEU A 75 7.09 28.66 -5.89
CA LEU A 75 8.07 28.77 -4.81
C LEU A 75 9.28 29.62 -5.24
N PRO A 76 9.82 30.48 -4.36
CA PRO A 76 11.06 31.24 -4.62
C PRO A 76 12.34 30.41 -4.38
N TRP A 77 12.22 29.12 -4.08
CA TRP A 77 13.32 28.18 -3.88
C TRP A 77 13.04 26.85 -4.59
N ALA A 78 14.10 26.09 -4.88
CA ALA A 78 14.02 24.74 -5.38
C ALA A 78 15.17 23.90 -4.82
N ILE A 79 14.90 22.63 -4.56
CA ILE A 79 15.93 21.66 -4.19
C ILE A 79 16.58 21.14 -5.48
N PRO A 80 17.89 21.34 -5.68
CA PRO A 80 18.55 20.91 -6.90
C PRO A 80 18.59 19.39 -6.96
N MET A 81 18.43 18.83 -8.17
CA MET A 81 18.53 17.40 -8.39
C MET A 81 19.99 16.94 -8.35
N THR A 82 20.35 16.36 -7.22
CA THR A 82 21.68 15.83 -6.91
C THR A 82 21.55 14.46 -6.28
N TRP A 83 22.63 13.69 -6.15
CA TRP A 83 22.59 12.38 -5.49
C TRP A 83 22.04 12.46 -4.05
N TRP A 84 22.40 13.49 -3.28
CA TRP A 84 21.92 13.64 -1.91
C TRP A 84 20.43 13.97 -1.83
N SER A 85 19.91 14.78 -2.76
CA SER A 85 18.49 15.10 -2.80
C SER A 85 17.63 13.90 -3.23
N LEU A 86 18.19 13.00 -4.05
CA LEU A 86 17.52 11.73 -4.39
C LEU A 86 17.46 10.79 -3.19
N VAL A 87 18.53 10.68 -2.42
CA VAL A 87 18.50 9.90 -1.17
C VAL A 87 17.49 10.52 -0.18
N LEU A 88 17.52 11.85 -0.06
CA LEU A 88 16.63 12.56 0.85
C LEU A 88 15.16 12.41 0.45
N VAL A 89 14.82 12.51 -0.84
CA VAL A 89 13.43 12.35 -1.28
C VAL A 89 12.91 10.94 -1.06
N VAL A 90 13.73 9.90 -1.23
CA VAL A 90 13.34 8.52 -0.92
C VAL A 90 13.06 8.35 0.58
N LEU A 91 13.92 8.90 1.45
CA LEU A 91 13.69 8.88 2.91
C LEU A 91 12.41 9.63 3.30
N LEU A 92 12.19 10.80 2.70
CA LEU A 92 11.00 11.61 2.97
C LEU A 92 9.73 10.97 2.39
N ALA A 93 9.81 10.36 1.21
CA ALA A 93 8.70 9.61 0.63
C ALA A 93 8.35 8.40 1.49
N ASP A 94 9.34 7.70 2.05
CA ASP A 94 9.12 6.54 2.91
C ASP A 94 8.46 6.91 4.25
N VAL A 95 8.87 8.00 4.88
CA VAL A 95 8.18 8.49 6.08
C VAL A 95 6.79 9.03 5.76
N THR A 96 6.60 9.64 4.59
CA THR A 96 5.28 10.07 4.12
C THR A 96 4.39 8.86 3.87
N TYR A 97 4.92 7.82 3.23
CA TYR A 97 4.23 6.57 3.01
C TYR A 97 3.77 5.91 4.32
N TYR A 98 4.60 5.91 5.37
CA TYR A 98 4.19 5.41 6.69
C TYR A 98 2.89 6.09 7.18
N TRP A 99 2.83 7.43 7.10
CA TRP A 99 1.65 8.18 7.53
C TRP A 99 0.47 8.01 6.57
N GLU A 100 0.74 8.00 5.27
CA GLU A 100 -0.26 7.69 4.23
C GLU A 100 -0.94 6.36 4.51
N HIS A 101 -0.15 5.32 4.72
CA HIS A 101 -0.57 3.95 4.94
C HIS A 101 -1.34 3.81 6.26
N ARG A 102 -0.79 4.37 7.34
CA ARG A 102 -1.45 4.39 8.64
C ARG A 102 -2.81 5.10 8.59
N ILE A 103 -2.89 6.27 7.97
CA ILE A 103 -4.14 7.01 7.84
C ILE A 103 -5.15 6.26 6.96
N ALA A 104 -4.68 5.52 5.94
CA ALA A 104 -5.55 4.67 5.13
C ALA A 104 -6.22 3.56 5.96
N HIS A 105 -5.59 3.07 7.02
CA HIS A 105 -6.18 2.14 7.99
C HIS A 105 -7.08 2.83 9.02
N GLU A 106 -6.72 4.03 9.48
CA GLU A 106 -7.40 4.73 10.57
C GLU A 106 -8.60 5.59 10.08
N VAL A 107 -8.75 5.84 8.78
CA VAL A 107 -9.82 6.63 8.17
C VAL A 107 -10.70 5.74 7.30
N ARG A 108 -11.94 5.51 7.71
CA ARG A 108 -12.85 4.55 7.06
C ARG A 108 -13.07 4.82 5.57
N LEU A 109 -13.14 6.09 5.15
CA LEU A 109 -13.27 6.43 3.72
C LEU A 109 -12.07 5.92 2.92
N LEU A 110 -10.86 6.11 3.42
CA LEU A 110 -9.62 5.67 2.78
C LEU A 110 -9.47 4.15 2.86
N TRP A 111 -9.86 3.56 3.98
CA TRP A 111 -9.91 2.12 4.16
C TRP A 111 -10.75 1.43 3.09
N THR A 112 -11.82 2.06 2.56
CA THR A 112 -12.61 1.46 1.47
C THR A 112 -11.78 1.13 0.22
N GLN A 113 -10.67 1.84 0.00
CA GLN A 113 -9.74 1.58 -1.08
C GLN A 113 -8.65 0.60 -0.64
N HIS A 114 -8.05 0.83 0.52
CA HIS A 114 -6.94 0.02 1.02
C HIS A 114 -7.37 -1.38 1.47
N ALA A 115 -8.61 -1.56 1.92
CA ALA A 115 -9.20 -2.86 2.22
C ALA A 115 -9.24 -3.83 1.01
N VAL A 116 -9.20 -3.31 -0.22
CA VAL A 116 -9.06 -4.13 -1.42
C VAL A 116 -7.76 -4.91 -1.36
N HIS A 117 -6.66 -4.25 -0.98
CA HIS A 117 -5.34 -4.85 -0.79
C HIS A 117 -5.36 -5.94 0.30
N HIS A 118 -5.95 -5.64 1.45
CA HIS A 118 -6.06 -6.58 2.58
C HIS A 118 -7.12 -7.68 2.41
N SER A 119 -7.92 -7.66 1.34
CA SER A 119 -9.03 -8.60 1.18
C SER A 119 -8.62 -9.99 0.69
N SER A 120 -7.36 -10.20 0.28
CA SER A 120 -6.83 -11.51 -0.07
C SER A 120 -6.68 -12.38 1.17
N ARG A 121 -7.04 -13.66 1.04
CA ARG A 121 -6.78 -14.69 2.06
C ARG A 121 -5.49 -15.47 1.81
N ASP A 122 -4.83 -15.18 0.71
CA ASP A 122 -3.53 -15.74 0.34
C ASP A 122 -2.48 -14.62 0.37
N MET A 123 -1.28 -14.94 0.86
CA MET A 123 -0.13 -14.04 0.90
C MET A 123 0.88 -14.50 -0.14
N ASN A 124 0.89 -13.85 -1.30
CA ASN A 124 1.80 -14.14 -2.40
C ASN A 124 2.09 -12.86 -3.18
N ILE A 125 3.07 -12.92 -4.10
CA ILE A 125 3.52 -11.74 -4.84
C ILE A 125 2.38 -11.04 -5.61
N ILE A 126 1.39 -11.81 -6.10
CA ILE A 126 0.25 -11.24 -6.82
C ILE A 126 -0.70 -10.48 -5.87
N THR A 127 -0.70 -10.77 -4.58
CA THR A 127 -1.43 -9.98 -3.59
C THR A 127 -0.88 -8.56 -3.52
N GLY A 128 0.42 -8.37 -3.71
CA GLY A 128 1.07 -7.07 -3.72
C GLY A 128 0.59 -6.11 -4.80
N ILE A 129 -0.04 -6.61 -5.86
CA ILE A 129 -0.63 -5.78 -6.92
C ILE A 129 -2.16 -5.64 -6.84
N ARG A 130 -2.77 -6.02 -5.73
CA ARG A 130 -4.23 -5.93 -5.51
C ARG A 130 -4.58 -4.55 -4.94
N PHE A 131 -5.06 -3.62 -5.77
CA PHE A 131 -5.32 -2.24 -5.37
C PHE A 131 -6.76 -1.80 -5.58
N GLY A 132 -7.22 -0.88 -4.72
CA GLY A 132 -8.43 -0.11 -4.95
C GLY A 132 -8.24 0.89 -6.09
N PRO A 133 -9.28 1.16 -6.91
CA PRO A 133 -9.12 1.97 -8.12
C PRO A 133 -8.75 3.45 -7.85
N PHE A 134 -8.99 3.96 -6.64
CA PHE A 134 -8.73 5.36 -6.26
C PHE A 134 -7.65 5.51 -5.17
N GLU A 135 -6.88 4.47 -4.89
CA GLU A 135 -5.89 4.46 -3.83
C GLU A 135 -4.82 5.54 -4.04
N GLY A 136 -4.36 5.74 -5.27
CA GLY A 136 -3.37 6.75 -5.63
C GLY A 136 -3.81 8.20 -5.39
N VAL A 137 -5.12 8.50 -5.28
CA VAL A 137 -5.60 9.86 -4.95
C VAL A 137 -5.09 10.30 -3.59
N TRP A 138 -5.10 9.40 -2.61
CA TRP A 138 -4.60 9.70 -1.28
C TRP A 138 -3.08 9.85 -1.27
N SER A 139 -2.37 9.02 -2.02
CA SER A 139 -0.91 9.11 -2.20
C SER A 139 -0.51 10.48 -2.77
N LEU A 140 -1.22 10.95 -3.82
CA LEU A 140 -1.00 12.28 -4.38
C LEU A 140 -1.07 13.38 -3.30
N ILE A 141 -2.12 13.36 -2.49
CA ILE A 141 -2.35 14.37 -1.45
C ILE A 141 -1.26 14.30 -0.37
N ALA A 142 -0.91 13.08 0.07
CA ALA A 142 0.06 12.87 1.14
C ALA A 142 1.45 13.39 0.78
N HIS A 143 1.84 13.37 -0.51
CA HIS A 143 3.16 13.81 -0.97
C HIS A 143 3.24 15.31 -1.35
N ILE A 144 2.14 16.09 -1.27
CA ILE A 144 2.17 17.57 -1.47
C ILE A 144 3.23 18.27 -0.61
N PRO A 145 3.47 17.89 0.66
CA PRO A 145 4.52 18.50 1.46
C PRO A 145 5.91 18.48 0.81
N LEU A 146 6.25 17.42 0.05
CA LEU A 146 7.53 17.34 -0.66
C LEU A 146 7.64 18.40 -1.77
N ALA A 147 6.54 18.65 -2.49
CA ALA A 147 6.48 19.73 -3.46
C ALA A 147 6.65 21.12 -2.80
N LEU A 148 6.02 21.33 -1.65
CA LEU A 148 6.16 22.57 -0.85
C LEU A 148 7.58 22.75 -0.28
N MET A 149 8.32 21.67 -0.07
CA MET A 149 9.75 21.72 0.29
C MET A 149 10.64 22.13 -0.88
N GLY A 150 10.13 22.13 -2.12
CA GLY A 150 10.85 22.54 -3.33
C GLY A 150 11.46 21.39 -4.13
N PHE A 151 11.04 20.15 -3.88
CA PHE A 151 11.41 19.03 -4.76
C PHE A 151 10.67 19.13 -6.09
N ALA A 152 11.38 18.86 -7.18
CA ALA A 152 10.78 18.78 -8.52
C ALA A 152 9.80 17.59 -8.63
N PRO A 153 8.71 17.71 -9.41
CA PRO A 153 7.70 16.65 -9.54
C PRO A 153 8.28 15.29 -9.86
N GLU A 154 9.18 15.20 -10.82
CA GLU A 154 9.85 13.97 -11.23
C GLU A 154 10.69 13.34 -10.11
N THR A 155 11.25 14.18 -9.23
CA THR A 155 12.03 13.70 -8.07
C THR A 155 11.09 13.11 -7.00
N ILE A 156 9.93 13.72 -6.79
CA ILE A 156 8.91 13.21 -5.86
C ILE A 156 8.38 11.87 -6.35
N ILE A 157 8.01 11.79 -7.64
CA ILE A 157 7.52 10.56 -8.27
C ILE A 157 8.56 9.44 -8.17
N LEU A 158 9.84 9.74 -8.40
CA LEU A 158 10.92 8.76 -8.20
C LEU A 158 10.95 8.25 -6.75
N GLY A 159 10.83 9.14 -5.77
CA GLY A 159 10.79 8.75 -4.36
C GLY A 159 9.63 7.79 -4.06
N VAL A 160 8.43 8.11 -4.53
CA VAL A 160 7.23 7.27 -4.38
C VAL A 160 7.44 5.90 -5.05
N ILE A 161 7.90 5.89 -6.30
CA ILE A 161 8.16 4.65 -7.04
C ILE A 161 9.20 3.79 -6.32
N ALA A 162 10.28 4.38 -5.80
CA ALA A 162 11.29 3.62 -5.06
C ALA A 162 10.71 2.93 -3.81
N VAL A 163 9.80 3.60 -3.09
CA VAL A 163 9.12 3.02 -1.92
C VAL A 163 8.17 1.90 -2.33
N LEU A 164 7.38 2.10 -3.38
CA LEU A 164 6.43 1.09 -3.85
C LEU A 164 7.14 -0.11 -4.48
N ALA A 165 8.18 0.14 -5.28
CA ALA A 165 8.98 -0.91 -5.90
C ALA A 165 9.65 -1.81 -4.85
N TYR A 166 10.21 -1.21 -3.78
CA TYR A 166 10.78 -1.99 -2.67
C TYR A 166 9.75 -2.98 -2.09
N GLN A 167 8.48 -2.62 -2.01
CA GLN A 167 7.44 -3.45 -1.40
C GLN A 167 7.01 -4.64 -2.27
N THR A 168 7.43 -4.70 -3.54
CA THR A 168 7.07 -5.79 -4.45
C THR A 168 7.43 -7.17 -3.88
N TRP A 169 8.57 -7.31 -3.23
CA TRP A 169 9.05 -8.59 -2.67
C TRP A 169 8.56 -8.91 -1.26
N LEU A 170 7.82 -8.00 -0.63
CA LEU A 170 7.34 -8.18 0.75
C LEU A 170 6.17 -9.17 0.85
N HIS A 171 5.38 -9.30 -0.22
CA HIS A 171 4.17 -10.10 -0.24
C HIS A 171 4.47 -11.58 -0.54
N THR A 172 5.10 -12.29 0.39
CA THR A 172 5.42 -13.71 0.19
C THR A 172 5.54 -14.45 1.52
N GLU A 173 5.21 -15.73 1.51
CA GLU A 173 5.49 -16.65 2.61
C GLU A 173 6.81 -17.42 2.44
N LEU A 174 7.46 -17.32 1.25
CA LEU A 174 8.72 -18.02 0.97
C LEU A 174 9.89 -17.53 1.81
N ILE A 175 9.89 -16.23 2.15
CA ILE A 175 11.00 -15.59 2.84
C ILE A 175 10.66 -15.47 4.32
N GLY A 176 11.42 -16.17 5.15
CA GLY A 176 11.30 -16.11 6.61
C GLY A 176 11.93 -14.83 7.19
N LYS A 177 12.23 -14.88 8.48
CA LYS A 177 12.88 -13.76 9.19
C LYS A 177 14.30 -13.54 8.70
N LEU A 178 14.67 -12.28 8.46
CA LEU A 178 15.97 -11.85 7.95
C LEU A 178 16.95 -11.38 9.05
N GLY A 179 16.63 -11.67 10.32
CA GLY A 179 17.52 -11.43 11.46
C GLY A 179 17.84 -9.95 11.69
N PRO A 180 19.12 -9.53 11.73
CA PRO A 180 19.48 -8.15 12.07
C PRO A 180 18.92 -7.08 11.10
N LEU A 181 18.64 -7.42 9.84
CA LEU A 181 18.06 -6.50 8.86
C LEU A 181 16.69 -6.02 9.30
N GLU A 182 15.93 -6.84 10.02
CA GLU A 182 14.59 -6.53 10.53
C GLU A 182 14.57 -5.45 11.62
N ARG A 183 15.74 -5.00 12.08
CA ARG A 183 15.81 -3.86 12.99
C ARG A 183 15.57 -2.54 12.27
N VAL A 184 15.87 -2.49 10.98
CA VAL A 184 15.89 -1.28 10.16
C VAL A 184 14.91 -1.38 8.99
N LEU A 185 14.97 -2.48 8.24
CA LEU A 185 14.19 -2.66 7.02
C LEU A 185 12.86 -3.35 7.31
N ASN A 186 11.84 -2.95 6.56
CA ASN A 186 10.62 -3.73 6.43
C ASN A 186 10.93 -4.99 5.62
N THR A 187 10.41 -6.13 6.05
CA THR A 187 10.70 -7.45 5.49
C THR A 187 9.40 -8.22 5.27
N PRO A 188 9.40 -9.32 4.50
CA PRO A 188 8.20 -10.16 4.37
C PRO A 188 7.60 -10.59 5.71
N SER A 189 8.41 -10.88 6.73
CA SER A 189 7.94 -11.19 8.08
C SER A 189 7.12 -10.05 8.71
N HIS A 190 7.59 -8.81 8.57
CA HIS A 190 6.85 -7.64 9.07
C HIS A 190 5.58 -7.37 8.27
N HIS A 191 5.64 -7.56 6.95
CA HIS A 191 4.52 -7.29 6.06
C HIS A 191 3.42 -8.36 6.18
N ARG A 192 3.77 -9.62 6.47
CA ARG A 192 2.78 -10.64 6.85
C ARG A 192 1.99 -10.25 8.10
N VAL A 193 2.66 -9.71 9.13
CA VAL A 193 1.99 -9.16 10.31
C VAL A 193 1.04 -8.04 9.93
N HIS A 194 1.47 -7.12 9.04
CA HIS A 194 0.66 -6.02 8.56
C HIS A 194 -0.63 -6.51 7.88
N HIS A 195 -0.55 -7.56 7.06
CA HIS A 195 -1.71 -8.20 6.42
C HIS A 195 -2.53 -9.10 7.35
N GLY A 196 -2.08 -9.33 8.58
CA GLY A 196 -2.73 -10.19 9.56
C GLY A 196 -4.06 -9.63 10.05
N CYS A 197 -5.13 -10.47 10.02
CA CYS A 197 -6.44 -10.11 10.58
C CYS A 197 -6.64 -10.57 12.02
N ASP A 198 -5.64 -11.16 12.64
CA ASP A 198 -5.61 -11.53 14.05
C ASP A 198 -5.55 -10.28 14.92
N ASP A 199 -6.26 -10.26 16.07
CA ASP A 199 -6.37 -9.08 16.93
C ASP A 199 -5.03 -8.47 17.35
N LYS A 200 -4.00 -9.31 17.56
CA LYS A 200 -2.64 -8.87 17.91
C LYS A 200 -1.87 -8.22 16.77
N TYR A 201 -2.27 -8.45 15.53
CA TYR A 201 -1.62 -7.97 14.32
C TYR A 201 -2.33 -6.80 13.65
N LEU A 202 -3.59 -6.52 14.05
CA LEU A 202 -4.33 -5.41 13.48
C LEU A 202 -3.61 -4.08 13.70
N ASP A 203 -3.60 -3.28 12.65
CA ASP A 203 -3.05 -1.91 12.67
C ASP A 203 -1.58 -1.84 13.12
N LYS A 204 -0.75 -2.76 12.58
CA LYS A 204 0.69 -2.85 12.82
C LYS A 204 1.50 -2.78 11.52
N ASN A 205 2.78 -2.38 11.65
CA ASN A 205 3.83 -2.46 10.63
C ASN A 205 3.50 -1.75 9.31
N TYR A 206 3.26 -0.44 9.35
CA TYR A 206 2.91 0.39 8.19
C TYR A 206 4.09 0.82 7.31
N GLY A 207 5.33 0.58 7.74
CA GLY A 207 6.53 1.05 7.05
C GLY A 207 6.61 0.55 5.60
N GLY A 208 7.10 1.39 4.69
CA GLY A 208 7.40 1.02 3.31
C GLY A 208 8.76 0.29 3.22
N ILE A 209 9.86 1.05 3.13
CA ILE A 209 11.22 0.52 3.13
C ILE A 209 11.70 0.27 4.56
N PHE A 210 11.47 1.22 5.46
CA PHE A 210 12.01 1.18 6.82
C PHE A 210 10.94 0.91 7.87
N ILE A 211 11.15 -0.17 8.65
CA ILE A 211 10.33 -0.51 9.83
C ILE A 211 10.63 0.40 11.03
N ILE A 212 11.63 1.26 10.92
CA ILE A 212 12.03 2.19 11.96
C ILE A 212 10.88 3.11 12.33
N TRP A 213 10.05 3.52 11.37
CA TRP A 213 8.89 4.38 11.60
C TRP A 213 7.90 3.74 12.56
N ASP A 214 7.61 2.47 12.38
CA ASP A 214 6.73 1.72 13.29
C ASP A 214 7.30 1.63 14.69
N ARG A 215 8.62 1.51 14.83
CA ARG A 215 9.28 1.51 16.14
C ARG A 215 9.21 2.87 16.81
N ILE A 216 9.39 3.96 16.05
CA ILE A 216 9.32 5.33 16.56
C ILE A 216 7.90 5.68 17.02
N TRP A 217 6.89 5.31 16.24
CA TRP A 217 5.49 5.67 16.51
C TRP A 217 4.66 4.58 17.19
N GLY A 218 5.30 3.47 17.63
CA GLY A 218 4.68 2.46 18.49
C GLY A 218 3.71 1.51 17.80
N THR A 219 3.81 1.38 16.47
CA THR A 219 2.99 0.46 15.67
C THR A 219 3.72 -0.84 15.30
N PHE A 220 4.96 -1.01 15.78
CA PHE A 220 5.74 -2.21 15.49
C PHE A 220 5.21 -3.44 16.22
N GLN A 221 5.09 -4.54 15.48
CA GLN A 221 4.79 -5.88 16.01
C GLN A 221 5.64 -6.92 15.28
N VAL A 222 6.27 -7.82 16.06
CA VAL A 222 7.01 -8.95 15.51
C VAL A 222 6.05 -10.07 15.08
N GLU A 223 6.40 -10.80 14.03
CA GLU A 223 5.70 -12.02 13.66
C GLU A 223 6.01 -13.12 14.70
N GLU A 224 5.03 -13.49 15.50
CA GLU A 224 5.14 -14.55 16.49
C GLU A 224 4.73 -15.90 15.91
N GLU A 225 3.66 -15.91 15.16
CA GLU A 225 3.13 -17.04 14.42
C GLU A 225 2.60 -16.57 13.06
N THR A 226 2.44 -17.48 12.12
CA THR A 226 1.91 -17.15 10.79
C THR A 226 0.52 -16.50 10.92
N PRO A 227 0.33 -15.28 10.41
CA PRO A 227 -0.94 -14.59 10.49
C PRO A 227 -2.04 -15.27 9.67
N HIS A 228 -3.29 -15.08 10.07
CA HIS A 228 -4.42 -15.28 9.18
C HIS A 228 -4.64 -14.03 8.35
N TYR A 229 -4.90 -14.19 7.04
CA TYR A 229 -5.06 -13.08 6.11
C TYR A 229 -6.51 -12.84 5.70
N GLY A 230 -6.79 -11.65 5.23
CA GLY A 230 -8.10 -11.19 4.80
C GLY A 230 -8.68 -10.10 5.69
N LEU A 231 -9.90 -9.69 5.40
CA LEU A 231 -10.60 -8.71 6.22
C LEU A 231 -11.08 -9.35 7.53
N LYS A 232 -11.11 -8.59 8.62
CA LYS A 232 -11.61 -9.06 9.92
C LYS A 232 -13.06 -9.55 9.85
N ARG A 233 -13.88 -8.94 9.01
CA ARG A 233 -15.20 -9.47 8.67
C ARG A 233 -15.10 -10.65 7.72
N ASP A 234 -16.07 -11.55 7.75
CA ASP A 234 -16.09 -12.65 6.79
C ASP A 234 -16.33 -12.13 5.36
N PHE A 235 -15.24 -12.02 4.62
CA PHE A 235 -15.24 -11.70 3.20
C PHE A 235 -14.49 -12.79 2.44
N ASN A 236 -15.16 -13.45 1.51
CA ASN A 236 -14.59 -14.50 0.70
C ASN A 236 -15.16 -14.41 -0.72
N SER A 237 -14.50 -13.64 -1.59
CA SER A 237 -14.94 -13.46 -2.96
C SER A 237 -13.75 -13.30 -3.90
N GLN A 238 -13.79 -14.04 -5.00
CA GLN A 238 -12.87 -13.92 -6.14
C GLN A 238 -13.43 -13.06 -7.27
N ASN A 239 -14.64 -12.50 -7.10
CA ASN A 239 -15.22 -11.57 -8.06
C ASN A 239 -14.58 -10.19 -7.91
N PRO A 240 -13.89 -9.66 -8.94
CA PRO A 240 -13.16 -8.39 -8.86
C PRO A 240 -14.04 -7.21 -8.43
N ILE A 241 -15.29 -7.16 -8.90
CA ILE A 241 -16.23 -6.09 -8.55
C ILE A 241 -16.56 -6.15 -7.05
N LYS A 242 -16.82 -7.35 -6.51
CA LYS A 242 -17.08 -7.52 -5.08
C LYS A 242 -15.84 -7.20 -4.25
N VAL A 243 -14.65 -7.51 -4.77
CA VAL A 243 -13.37 -7.17 -4.13
C VAL A 243 -13.22 -5.66 -4.04
N TRP A 244 -13.42 -4.92 -5.13
CA TRP A 244 -13.31 -3.46 -5.14
C TRP A 244 -14.29 -2.74 -4.25
N PHE A 245 -15.50 -3.24 -4.19
CA PHE A 245 -16.55 -2.66 -3.38
C PHE A 245 -16.73 -3.37 -2.04
N SER A 246 -15.68 -4.11 -1.58
CA SER A 246 -15.78 -4.93 -0.37
C SER A 246 -16.29 -4.13 0.83
N GLU A 247 -15.80 -2.94 1.11
CA GLU A 247 -16.17 -2.10 2.27
C GLU A 247 -17.32 -1.11 2.01
N TRP A 248 -17.63 -0.83 0.74
CA TRP A 248 -18.63 0.17 0.38
C TRP A 248 -20.04 -0.12 0.87
N PRO A 249 -20.57 -1.37 0.79
CA PRO A 249 -21.92 -1.64 1.29
C PRO A 249 -22.08 -1.31 2.77
N GLY A 250 -21.09 -1.67 3.59
CA GLY A 250 -21.12 -1.35 5.03
C GLY A 250 -21.08 0.16 5.28
N LEU A 251 -20.20 0.88 4.57
CA LEU A 251 -20.11 2.34 4.68
C LEU A 251 -21.43 3.02 4.28
N VAL A 252 -22.03 2.63 3.16
CA VAL A 252 -23.29 3.21 2.67
C VAL A 252 -24.43 2.96 3.67
N ILE A 253 -24.54 1.75 4.22
CA ILE A 253 -25.54 1.41 5.24
C ILE A 253 -25.37 2.32 6.46
N ASP A 254 -24.16 2.46 7.00
CA ASP A 254 -23.92 3.27 8.19
C ASP A 254 -24.19 4.75 7.94
N LEU A 255 -23.80 5.27 6.78
CA LEU A 255 -24.12 6.65 6.37
C LEU A 255 -25.63 6.87 6.23
N SER A 256 -26.36 5.89 5.69
CA SER A 256 -27.84 5.98 5.54
C SER A 256 -28.57 6.01 6.88
N HIS A 257 -27.97 5.48 7.94
CA HIS A 257 -28.51 5.48 9.31
C HIS A 257 -28.00 6.64 10.15
N SER A 258 -27.10 7.47 9.63
CA SER A 258 -26.58 8.63 10.36
C SER A 258 -27.69 9.65 10.64
N LYS A 259 -27.72 10.19 11.86
CA LYS A 259 -28.75 11.13 12.32
C LYS A 259 -28.38 12.59 12.12
N SER A 260 -27.16 12.87 11.71
CA SER A 260 -26.65 14.23 11.50
C SER A 260 -25.43 14.23 10.58
N ILE A 261 -25.15 15.40 9.97
CA ILE A 261 -23.92 15.60 9.18
C ILE A 261 -22.68 15.34 10.03
N ARG A 262 -22.69 15.72 11.31
CA ARG A 262 -21.57 15.45 12.24
C ARG A 262 -21.31 13.97 12.39
N GLU A 263 -22.36 13.17 12.55
CA GLU A 263 -22.27 11.71 12.64
C GLU A 263 -21.79 11.11 11.32
N ALA A 264 -22.31 11.56 10.18
CA ALA A 264 -21.85 11.12 8.85
C ALA A 264 -20.34 11.41 8.64
N LEU A 265 -19.89 12.62 8.99
CA LEU A 265 -18.47 12.97 8.93
C LEU A 265 -17.62 12.12 9.88
N ALA A 266 -18.12 11.81 11.07
CA ALA A 266 -17.43 10.92 12.01
C ALA A 266 -17.33 9.47 11.45
N ILE A 267 -18.39 8.95 10.82
CA ILE A 267 -18.37 7.65 10.16
C ILE A 267 -17.30 7.59 9.06
N LEU A 268 -17.13 8.66 8.29
CA LEU A 268 -16.14 8.72 7.21
C LEU A 268 -14.71 8.83 7.72
N SER A 269 -14.49 9.55 8.82
CA SER A 269 -13.15 9.95 9.30
C SER A 269 -12.62 9.12 10.47
N ARG A 270 -13.44 8.33 11.14
CA ARG A 270 -13.03 7.44 12.24
C ARG A 270 -12.58 6.07 11.70
N PRO A 271 -11.88 5.27 12.51
CA PRO A 271 -11.45 3.94 12.10
C PRO A 271 -12.61 3.02 11.67
N PRO A 272 -12.34 2.04 10.79
CA PRO A 272 -13.32 1.01 10.45
C PRO A 272 -13.87 0.32 11.70
N GLY A 273 -15.19 0.14 11.76
CA GLY A 273 -15.84 -0.45 12.94
C GLY A 273 -16.13 0.50 14.08
N TRP A 274 -15.82 1.80 13.95
CA TRP A 274 -16.27 2.80 14.91
C TRP A 274 -17.80 2.88 14.93
N ASP A 275 -18.37 2.86 16.14
CA ASP A 275 -19.82 2.91 16.39
C ASP A 275 -20.16 4.18 17.18
N PRO A 276 -21.03 5.07 16.66
CA PRO A 276 -21.42 6.31 17.35
C PRO A 276 -22.18 6.05 18.66
N LYS A 277 -22.58 4.80 18.94
CA LYS A 277 -23.34 4.41 20.15
C LYS A 277 -22.43 3.90 21.26
N LYS A 278 -21.15 3.70 20.98
CA LYS A 278 -20.11 3.32 21.93
C LYS A 278 -19.24 4.51 22.30
#